data_672e49ee3dd5e51737ba6da7eb84d38b
#
_entry.id   672e49ee3dd5e51737ba6da7eb84d38b
#
_cell.length_a   1.000
_cell.length_b   1.000
_cell.length_c   1.000
_cell.angle_alpha   90.00
_cell.angle_beta   90.00
_cell.angle_gamma   90.00
#
_symmetry.space_group_name_H-M   'P 1'
#
loop_
_entity.id
_entity.type
_entity.pdbx_description
1 polymer ?
#
loop_
_entity_poly.entity_id
_entity_poly.type
_entity_poly.pdbx_seq_one_letter_code
_entity_poly.pdbx_strand_id
1 'polypeptide(L)'
;HPLAKALTGGKHDAAHRRFVDVLCNLHGALGALCGDGERLLHLGVRVGDNEITRFSGDGILVCTPAGSTAYNYSLGGVIVDPEVDMLQITPMAPVNNIAYRSFTSGLIVPTHTSIEIFPVDNEDKTVSIIQDGRVVVRGDVKKIVISVAERKAHIVRFKNYNFWKKVTDKIIG
;
A
#
# COMPACT_ATOMS: atom_id res chain seq x y z
N HIS A 1 22.07 0.21 -2.85
CA HIS A 1 21.66 -1.04 -3.53
C HIS A 1 20.49 -0.73 -4.47
N PRO A 2 20.59 -0.99 -5.77
CA PRO A 2 19.61 -0.51 -6.74
C PRO A 2 18.56 -1.58 -7.02
N LEU A 3 17.52 -1.70 -6.22
CA LEU A 3 16.39 -2.61 -6.48
C LEU A 3 15.00 -1.97 -6.28
N ALA A 4 14.92 -0.66 -6.15
CA ALA A 4 13.67 0.07 -6.21
C ALA A 4 13.74 1.07 -7.36
N LYS A 5 13.53 0.62 -8.59
CA LYS A 5 13.18 1.51 -9.69
C LYS A 5 11.68 1.79 -9.58
N ALA A 6 11.32 2.88 -8.91
CA ALA A 6 10.08 3.55 -9.25
C ALA A 6 10.26 4.01 -10.71
N LEU A 7 9.61 3.35 -11.65
CA LEU A 7 9.56 3.79 -13.04
C LEU A 7 8.65 5.01 -13.09
N THR A 8 9.23 6.18 -12.82
CA THR A 8 8.59 7.46 -13.12
C THR A 8 8.61 7.66 -14.63
N GLY A 9 7.74 6.95 -15.33
CA GLY A 9 7.43 7.19 -16.73
C GLY A 9 6.51 8.39 -16.84
N GLY A 10 7.01 9.58 -16.48
CA GLY A 10 6.24 10.81 -16.57
C GLY A 10 6.18 11.33 -17.99
N LYS A 11 5.07 11.14 -18.70
CA LYS A 11 4.66 12.13 -19.70
C LYS A 11 4.16 13.34 -18.93
N HIS A 12 4.92 14.42 -18.99
CA HIS A 12 4.50 15.73 -18.53
C HIS A 12 3.36 16.20 -19.43
N ASP A 13 2.15 16.13 -18.96
CA ASP A 13 1.04 16.87 -19.49
C ASP A 13 0.83 18.14 -18.65
N ALA A 14 0.40 19.25 -19.29
CA ALA A 14 0.41 20.62 -18.77
C ALA A 14 -0.47 20.91 -17.54
N ALA A 15 -0.92 19.92 -16.83
CA ALA A 15 -1.66 20.01 -15.56
C ALA A 15 -1.00 19.11 -14.51
N HIS A 16 0.17 19.39 -14.09
CA HIS A 16 0.94 19.00 -12.87
C HIS A 16 0.62 17.68 -12.11
N ARG A 17 -0.31 16.84 -12.55
CA ARG A 17 -0.73 15.60 -11.88
C ARG A 17 0.05 14.39 -12.40
N ARG A 18 0.63 13.60 -11.49
CA ARG A 18 1.49 12.46 -11.82
C ARG A 18 0.75 11.13 -11.74
N PHE A 19 0.99 10.28 -12.72
CA PHE A 19 0.70 8.84 -12.62
C PHE A 19 1.92 8.15 -12.03
N VAL A 20 1.70 7.30 -11.04
CA VAL A 20 2.77 6.58 -10.36
C VAL A 20 2.48 5.09 -10.39
N ASP A 21 3.38 4.33 -11.02
CA ASP A 21 3.36 2.88 -11.00
C ASP A 21 4.31 2.39 -9.89
N VAL A 22 3.78 1.62 -8.98
CA VAL A 22 4.54 1.05 -7.87
C VAL A 22 4.56 -0.46 -8.02
N LEU A 23 5.74 -1.02 -8.25
CA LEU A 23 5.95 -2.45 -8.32
C LEU A 23 6.35 -3.01 -6.96
N CYS A 24 5.55 -3.94 -6.46
CA CYS A 24 5.83 -4.63 -5.21
C CYS A 24 6.72 -5.84 -5.44
N ASN A 25 7.86 -5.88 -4.78
CA ASN A 25 8.58 -7.13 -4.58
C ASN A 25 7.97 -7.90 -3.40
N LEU A 26 7.87 -9.23 -3.47
CA LEU A 26 7.24 -10.08 -2.46
C LEU A 26 7.84 -9.96 -1.03
N HIS A 27 8.82 -9.12 -0.81
CA HIS A 27 9.60 -9.03 0.42
C HIS A 27 9.55 -7.67 1.11
N GLY A 28 8.81 -6.70 0.58
CA GLY A 28 8.71 -5.37 1.16
C GLY A 28 7.30 -4.98 1.56
N ALA A 29 7.17 -4.20 2.62
CA ALA A 29 5.96 -3.44 2.85
C ALA A 29 5.89 -2.35 1.79
N LEU A 30 4.78 -2.26 1.09
CA LEU A 30 4.58 -1.21 0.17
C LEU A 30 4.02 0.01 0.79
N GLY A 31 4.26 1.08 0.09
CA GLY A 31 3.92 2.42 0.38
C GLY A 31 2.65 2.66 1.16
N ALA A 32 2.76 3.49 2.16
CA ALA A 32 1.64 4.19 2.71
C ALA A 32 1.39 5.42 1.83
N LEU A 33 0.17 5.61 1.38
CA LEU A 33 -0.32 6.87 0.90
C LEU A 33 -0.77 7.67 2.11
N CYS A 34 -0.04 8.73 2.42
CA CYS A 34 -0.37 9.60 3.53
C CYS A 34 -0.64 11.00 3.01
N GLY A 35 -1.63 11.68 3.58
CA GLY A 35 -1.79 13.12 3.46
C GLY A 35 -0.65 13.86 4.15
N ASP A 36 -0.65 15.18 4.00
CA ASP A 36 0.29 16.08 4.68
C ASP A 36 0.00 16.26 6.19
N GLY A 37 -0.98 15.54 6.72
CA GLY A 37 -1.38 15.57 8.13
C GLY A 37 -2.37 16.69 8.49
N GLU A 38 -2.66 17.61 7.59
CA GLU A 38 -3.58 18.72 7.88
C GLU A 38 -5.03 18.42 7.43
N ARG A 39 -5.22 17.51 6.48
CA ARG A 39 -6.54 17.20 5.90
C ARG A 39 -6.73 15.72 5.63
N LEU A 40 -7.97 15.26 5.76
CA LEU A 40 -8.37 13.92 5.36
C LEU A 40 -8.15 13.71 3.85
N LEU A 41 -7.61 12.56 3.49
CA LEU A 41 -7.59 12.11 2.11
C LEU A 41 -8.92 11.47 1.76
N HIS A 42 -9.42 11.80 0.57
CA HIS A 42 -10.56 11.13 -0.05
C HIS A 42 -10.07 10.37 -1.26
N LEU A 43 -10.04 9.03 -1.15
CA LEU A 43 -9.44 8.15 -2.13
C LEU A 43 -10.47 7.16 -2.68
N GLY A 44 -10.41 6.90 -3.97
CA GLY A 44 -11.07 5.75 -4.60
C GLY A 44 -10.10 4.57 -4.63
N VAL A 45 -10.62 3.38 -4.39
CA VAL A 45 -9.87 2.12 -4.47
C VAL A 45 -10.54 1.22 -5.50
N ARG A 46 -9.76 0.81 -6.49
CA ARG A 46 -10.17 -0.16 -7.51
C ARG A 46 -9.28 -1.39 -7.44
N VAL A 47 -9.89 -2.55 -7.57
CA VAL A 47 -9.21 -3.86 -7.59
C VAL A 47 -9.58 -4.55 -8.89
N GLY A 48 -8.60 -4.73 -9.79
CA GLY A 48 -8.87 -5.08 -11.18
C GLY A 48 -9.81 -4.05 -11.82
N ASP A 49 -10.89 -4.49 -12.43
CA ASP A 49 -11.86 -3.63 -13.10
C ASP A 49 -12.95 -3.07 -12.18
N ASN A 50 -12.95 -3.46 -10.89
CA ASN A 50 -14.01 -3.09 -9.95
C ASN A 50 -13.60 -1.96 -9.01
N GLU A 51 -14.36 -0.88 -8.99
CA GLU A 51 -14.27 0.12 -7.92
C GLU A 51 -14.92 -0.47 -6.66
N ILE A 52 -14.07 -0.76 -5.66
CA ILE A 52 -14.52 -1.46 -4.45
C ILE A 52 -15.15 -0.49 -3.48
N THR A 53 -14.52 0.67 -3.29
CA THR A 53 -14.95 1.60 -2.25
C THR A 53 -14.33 2.97 -2.42
N ARG A 54 -14.92 3.93 -1.71
CA ARG A 54 -14.30 5.21 -1.38
C ARG A 54 -13.76 5.13 0.03
N PHE A 55 -12.65 5.79 0.25
CA PHE A 55 -11.96 5.85 1.52
C PHE A 55 -11.78 7.29 1.96
N SER A 56 -11.99 7.57 3.23
CA SER A 56 -11.66 8.84 3.87
C SER A 56 -10.87 8.56 5.13
N GLY A 57 -9.70 9.16 5.26
CA GLY A 57 -8.80 8.92 6.39
C GLY A 57 -7.40 9.49 6.14
N ASP A 58 -6.43 9.06 6.94
CA ASP A 58 -5.05 9.56 6.85
C ASP A 58 -4.30 8.93 5.69
N GLY A 59 -4.68 7.73 5.24
CA GLY A 59 -4.01 7.05 4.15
C GLY A 59 -4.40 5.59 3.96
N ILE A 60 -3.75 4.96 2.99
CA ILE A 60 -3.91 3.53 2.68
C ILE A 60 -2.52 2.90 2.61
N LEU A 61 -2.34 1.78 3.32
CA LEU A 61 -1.16 0.94 3.22
C LEU A 61 -1.48 -0.27 2.34
N VAL A 62 -0.55 -0.63 1.45
CA VAL A 62 -0.59 -1.91 0.72
C VAL A 62 0.67 -2.67 1.07
N CYS A 63 0.54 -3.93 1.46
CA CYS A 63 1.69 -4.76 1.80
C CYS A 63 1.59 -6.17 1.23
N THR A 64 2.76 -6.79 1.09
CA THR A 64 2.93 -8.22 0.83
C THR A 64 2.85 -9.01 2.15
N PRO A 65 2.75 -10.34 2.13
CA PRO A 65 2.81 -11.15 3.35
C PRO A 65 4.04 -10.86 4.21
N ALA A 66 5.21 -10.66 3.60
CA ALA A 66 6.43 -10.34 4.33
C ALA A 66 6.35 -9.00 5.07
N GLY A 67 5.62 -8.03 4.52
CA GLY A 67 5.36 -6.73 5.14
C GLY A 67 4.25 -6.77 6.19
N SER A 68 3.50 -7.85 6.30
CA SER A 68 2.35 -7.95 7.20
C SER A 68 2.73 -7.80 8.68
N THR A 69 3.94 -8.18 9.05
CA THR A 69 4.50 -8.05 10.41
C THR A 69 5.20 -6.73 10.70
N ALA A 70 5.20 -5.80 9.74
CA ALA A 70 5.79 -4.47 9.88
C ALA A 70 4.69 -3.43 10.24
N TYR A 71 4.72 -2.27 9.61
CA TYR A 71 3.78 -1.18 9.91
C TYR A 71 2.30 -1.59 9.70
N ASN A 72 2.04 -2.54 8.81
CA ASN A 72 0.72 -3.13 8.64
C ASN A 72 0.13 -3.67 9.96
N TYR A 73 0.95 -4.36 10.76
CA TYR A 73 0.52 -4.87 12.07
C TYR A 73 0.12 -3.73 13.02
N SER A 74 0.88 -2.64 13.04
CA SER A 74 0.57 -1.46 13.87
C SER A 74 -0.74 -0.78 13.46
N LEU A 75 -1.18 -0.93 12.22
CA LEU A 75 -2.46 -0.44 11.71
C LEU A 75 -3.63 -1.41 11.93
N GLY A 76 -3.41 -2.52 12.62
CA GLY A 76 -4.43 -3.56 12.81
C GLY A 76 -4.61 -4.49 11.61
N GLY A 77 -3.68 -4.50 10.67
CA GLY A 77 -3.66 -5.45 9.57
C GLY A 77 -3.32 -6.87 10.03
N VAL A 78 -3.70 -7.85 9.22
CA VAL A 78 -3.53 -9.27 9.54
C VAL A 78 -2.09 -9.71 9.33
N ILE A 79 -1.55 -10.54 10.23
CA ILE A 79 -0.29 -11.24 10.01
C ILE A 79 -0.54 -12.38 9.03
N VAL A 80 0.26 -12.44 7.97
CA VAL A 80 0.09 -13.41 6.88
C VAL A 80 1.36 -14.24 6.73
N ASP A 81 1.19 -15.56 6.59
CA ASP A 81 2.31 -16.44 6.28
C ASP A 81 2.97 -16.05 4.96
N PRO A 82 4.31 -15.95 4.91
CA PRO A 82 5.02 -15.54 3.68
C PRO A 82 4.84 -16.46 2.47
N GLU A 83 4.27 -17.65 2.66
CA GLU A 83 3.97 -18.60 1.58
C GLU A 83 2.65 -18.30 0.86
N VAL A 84 1.83 -17.39 1.41
CA VAL A 84 0.55 -17.00 0.80
C VAL A 84 0.77 -15.95 -0.28
N ASP A 85 0.33 -16.20 -1.49
CA ASP A 85 0.41 -15.27 -2.63
C ASP A 85 -0.76 -14.26 -2.60
N MET A 86 -0.55 -13.11 -1.93
CA MET A 86 -1.57 -12.06 -1.79
C MET A 86 -0.96 -10.67 -1.60
N LEU A 87 -1.79 -9.65 -1.78
CA LEU A 87 -1.57 -8.28 -1.30
C LEU A 87 -2.66 -7.94 -0.28
N GLN A 88 -2.28 -7.21 0.75
CA GLN A 88 -3.22 -6.67 1.74
C GLN A 88 -3.31 -5.15 1.61
N ILE A 89 -4.52 -4.63 1.60
CA ILE A 89 -4.83 -3.20 1.63
C ILE A 89 -5.33 -2.89 3.03
N THR A 90 -4.64 -2.04 3.77
CA THR A 90 -4.99 -1.69 5.15
C THR A 90 -5.28 -0.20 5.26
N PRO A 91 -6.45 0.20 5.77
CA PRO A 91 -6.80 1.60 5.95
C PRO A 91 -6.03 2.21 7.13
N MET A 92 -5.65 3.49 7.01
CA MET A 92 -4.99 4.27 8.05
C MET A 92 -5.98 5.30 8.59
N ALA A 93 -6.32 5.21 9.88
CA ALA A 93 -7.26 6.08 10.56
C ALA A 93 -8.53 6.37 9.72
N PRO A 94 -9.29 5.33 9.34
CA PRO A 94 -10.48 5.51 8.51
C PRO A 94 -11.53 6.31 9.26
N VAL A 95 -12.11 7.31 8.57
CA VAL A 95 -13.26 8.04 9.06
C VAL A 95 -14.54 7.38 8.53
N ASN A 96 -15.39 6.94 9.43
CA ASN A 96 -16.66 6.33 9.09
C ASN A 96 -17.78 7.00 9.88
N ASN A 97 -18.57 7.81 9.19
CA ASN A 97 -19.72 8.53 9.74
C ASN A 97 -20.84 8.64 8.69
N ILE A 98 -21.86 9.45 8.97
CA ILE A 98 -22.98 9.64 8.04
C ILE A 98 -22.54 10.25 6.70
N ALA A 99 -21.56 11.15 6.71
CA ALA A 99 -21.07 11.83 5.51
C ALA A 99 -20.04 11.00 4.74
N TYR A 100 -19.22 10.23 5.46
CA TYR A 100 -18.10 9.45 4.89
C TYR A 100 -18.23 7.99 5.28
N ARG A 101 -18.42 7.13 4.29
CA ARG A 101 -18.40 5.67 4.47
C ARG A 101 -17.09 5.12 3.91
N SER A 102 -16.19 4.75 4.83
CA SER A 102 -14.91 4.13 4.51
C SER A 102 -14.91 2.65 4.90
N PHE A 103 -14.14 1.84 4.20
CA PHE A 103 -13.83 0.51 4.71
C PHE A 103 -12.92 0.64 5.94
N THR A 104 -13.22 -0.10 6.98
CA THR A 104 -12.52 -0.06 8.27
C THR A 104 -11.69 -1.30 8.53
N SER A 105 -11.89 -2.34 7.73
CA SER A 105 -11.16 -3.61 7.81
C SER A 105 -10.24 -3.75 6.61
N GLY A 106 -9.11 -4.44 6.78
CA GLY A 106 -8.20 -4.74 5.69
C GLY A 106 -8.86 -5.60 4.60
N LEU A 107 -8.44 -5.39 3.35
CA LEU A 107 -8.85 -6.19 2.19
C LEU A 107 -7.68 -7.05 1.73
N ILE A 108 -7.95 -8.30 1.39
CA ILE A 108 -6.95 -9.23 0.83
C ILE A 108 -7.29 -9.48 -0.63
N VAL A 109 -6.31 -9.32 -1.50
CA VAL A 109 -6.46 -9.51 -2.95
C VAL A 109 -5.36 -10.41 -3.50
N PRO A 110 -5.63 -11.20 -4.55
CA PRO A 110 -4.63 -12.05 -5.20
C PRO A 110 -3.51 -11.24 -5.85
N THR A 111 -2.29 -11.80 -5.91
CA THR A 111 -1.10 -11.14 -6.48
C THR A 111 -1.19 -10.81 -7.96
N HIS A 112 -2.04 -11.50 -8.71
CA HIS A 112 -2.26 -11.24 -10.14
C HIS A 112 -3.20 -10.06 -10.41
N THR A 113 -3.77 -9.47 -9.38
CA THR A 113 -4.72 -8.37 -9.50
C THR A 113 -4.01 -7.04 -9.23
N SER A 114 -4.22 -6.06 -10.10
CA SER A 114 -3.74 -4.69 -9.87
C SER A 114 -4.65 -3.93 -8.90
N ILE A 115 -4.04 -3.09 -8.08
CA ILE A 115 -4.74 -2.18 -7.17
C ILE A 115 -4.52 -0.77 -7.70
N GLU A 116 -5.59 -0.04 -7.95
CA GLU A 116 -5.53 1.37 -8.30
C GLU A 116 -6.05 2.21 -7.12
N ILE A 117 -5.31 3.25 -6.77
CA ILE A 117 -5.70 4.23 -5.76
C ILE A 117 -5.65 5.61 -6.39
N PHE A 118 -6.70 6.38 -6.28
CA PHE A 118 -6.82 7.69 -6.90
C PHE A 118 -7.59 8.67 -5.99
N PRO A 119 -7.24 9.96 -5.99
CA PRO A 119 -8.02 10.99 -5.32
C PRO A 119 -9.42 11.10 -5.94
N VAL A 120 -10.45 11.21 -5.10
CA VAL A 120 -11.84 11.37 -5.54
C VAL A 120 -12.16 12.84 -5.79
N ASP A 121 -11.63 13.72 -4.97
CA ASP A 121 -11.86 15.16 -5.06
C ASP A 121 -10.82 15.81 -5.96
N ASN A 122 -11.27 16.81 -6.73
CA ASN A 122 -10.38 17.63 -7.58
C ASN A 122 -9.57 18.67 -6.78
N GLU A 123 -9.58 18.62 -5.47
CA GLU A 123 -8.77 19.51 -4.65
C GLU A 123 -7.28 19.12 -4.76
N ASP A 124 -6.43 20.13 -4.86
CA ASP A 124 -4.97 20.01 -4.88
C ASP A 124 -4.46 19.54 -3.52
N LYS A 125 -4.51 18.24 -3.30
CA LYS A 125 -4.00 17.62 -2.08
C LYS A 125 -2.63 17.00 -2.34
N THR A 126 -1.66 17.42 -1.56
CA THR A 126 -0.34 16.80 -1.58
C THR A 126 -0.42 15.41 -0.98
N VAL A 127 -0.11 14.41 -1.77
CA VAL A 127 -0.03 13.02 -1.35
C VAL A 127 1.43 12.61 -1.23
N SER A 128 1.78 11.94 -0.15
CA SER A 128 3.09 11.32 0.04
C SER A 128 3.00 9.82 -0.22
N ILE A 129 3.80 9.31 -1.14
CA ILE A 129 3.97 7.88 -1.35
C ILE A 129 5.23 7.45 -0.62
N ILE A 130 5.07 6.53 0.32
CA ILE A 130 6.15 6.02 1.17
C ILE A 130 6.36 4.56 0.81
N GLN A 131 7.55 4.19 0.42
CA GLN A 131 7.95 2.81 0.11
C GLN A 131 9.06 2.38 1.06
N ASP A 132 8.84 1.28 1.79
CA ASP A 132 9.80 0.75 2.78
C ASP A 132 10.36 1.84 3.72
N GLY A 133 9.46 2.70 4.23
CA GLY A 133 9.81 3.78 5.15
C GLY A 133 10.47 5.01 4.51
N ARG A 134 10.58 5.07 3.19
CA ARG A 134 11.16 6.21 2.46
C ARG A 134 10.12 6.90 1.61
N VAL A 135 10.04 8.21 1.70
CA VAL A 135 9.20 9.01 0.80
C VAL A 135 9.79 8.96 -0.60
N VAL A 136 9.06 8.35 -1.53
CA VAL A 136 9.47 8.23 -2.95
C VAL A 136 8.81 9.27 -3.85
N VAL A 137 7.60 9.71 -3.51
CA VAL A 137 6.89 10.78 -4.19
C VAL A 137 6.22 11.66 -3.17
N ARG A 138 6.28 12.98 -3.39
CA ARG A 138 5.49 13.97 -2.65
C ARG A 138 4.95 14.97 -3.66
N GLY A 139 3.67 15.16 -3.69
CA GLY A 139 3.05 16.11 -4.61
C GLY A 139 1.65 15.70 -5.06
N ASP A 140 1.20 16.35 -6.12
CA ASP A 140 -0.07 16.08 -6.75
C ASP A 140 -0.01 14.76 -7.53
N VAL A 141 -0.80 13.78 -7.11
CA VAL A 141 -0.85 12.43 -7.69
C VAL A 141 -2.26 12.19 -8.24
N LYS A 142 -2.34 11.84 -9.50
CA LYS A 142 -3.60 11.56 -10.19
C LYS A 142 -4.10 10.15 -9.94
N LYS A 143 -3.20 9.19 -9.99
CA LYS A 143 -3.49 7.77 -9.79
C LYS A 143 -2.20 7.03 -9.44
N ILE A 144 -2.33 6.04 -8.58
CA ILE A 144 -1.28 5.08 -8.23
C ILE A 144 -1.78 3.73 -8.65
N VAL A 145 -0.95 3.00 -9.38
CA VAL A 145 -1.19 1.60 -9.74
C VAL A 145 -0.17 0.74 -9.01
N ILE A 146 -0.66 -0.25 -8.29
CA ILE A 146 0.14 -1.18 -7.50
C ILE A 146 -0.04 -2.57 -8.06
N SER A 147 1.05 -3.23 -8.39
CA SER A 147 1.08 -4.61 -8.86
C SER A 147 2.31 -5.34 -8.34
N VAL A 148 2.27 -6.67 -8.34
CA VAL A 148 3.43 -7.48 -7.97
C VAL A 148 4.44 -7.50 -9.10
N ALA A 149 5.72 -7.27 -8.78
CA ALA A 149 6.79 -7.31 -9.76
C ALA A 149 7.02 -8.74 -10.28
N GLU A 150 7.31 -8.88 -11.56
CA GLU A 150 7.69 -10.18 -12.17
C GLU A 150 8.94 -10.77 -11.51
N ARG A 151 9.91 -9.92 -11.18
CA ARG A 151 11.13 -10.34 -10.47
C ARG A 151 10.85 -10.46 -8.99
N LYS A 152 10.96 -11.69 -8.49
CA LYS A 152 10.84 -11.99 -7.05
C LYS A 152 12.21 -11.90 -6.38
N ALA A 153 12.27 -11.26 -5.21
CA ALA A 153 13.44 -11.37 -4.36
C ALA A 153 13.41 -12.73 -3.63
N HIS A 154 14.56 -13.39 -3.57
CA HIS A 154 14.70 -14.66 -2.86
C HIS A 154 15.44 -14.45 -1.54
N ILE A 155 14.85 -14.87 -0.44
CA ILE A 155 15.50 -14.85 0.87
C ILE A 155 16.02 -16.24 1.20
N VAL A 156 17.33 -16.34 1.46
CA VAL A 156 17.92 -17.57 1.96
C VAL A 156 17.49 -17.77 3.42
N ARG A 157 16.93 -18.93 3.70
CA ARG A 157 16.52 -19.32 5.05
C ARG A 157 17.26 -20.60 5.48
N PHE A 158 17.68 -20.65 6.73
CA PHE A 158 18.25 -21.86 7.30
C PHE A 158 17.17 -22.91 7.58
N LYS A 159 17.55 -24.20 7.64
CA LYS A 159 16.63 -25.33 7.84
C LYS A 159 15.76 -25.23 9.11
N ASN A 160 16.23 -24.53 10.13
CA ASN A 160 15.53 -24.31 11.39
C ASN A 160 14.70 -23.01 11.44
N TYR A 161 14.55 -22.32 10.31
CA TYR A 161 13.72 -21.12 10.25
C TYR A 161 12.25 -21.49 10.46
N ASN A 162 11.62 -20.84 11.44
CA ASN A 162 10.20 -20.96 11.69
C ASN A 162 9.60 -19.55 11.79
N PHE A 163 8.73 -19.21 10.84
CA PHE A 163 8.10 -17.91 10.79
C PHE A 163 7.22 -17.64 12.01
N TRP A 164 6.35 -18.59 12.35
CA TRP A 164 5.40 -18.42 13.45
C TRP A 164 6.08 -18.33 14.80
N LYS A 165 7.15 -19.09 15.02
CA LYS A 165 7.98 -18.93 16.22
C LYS A 165 8.53 -17.51 16.31
N LYS A 166 9.02 -16.93 15.21
CA LYS A 166 9.49 -15.53 15.17
C LYS A 166 8.38 -14.53 15.48
N VAL A 167 7.16 -14.77 14.95
CA VAL A 167 6.00 -13.92 15.21
C VAL A 167 5.66 -13.95 16.70
N THR A 168 5.60 -15.14 17.31
CA THR A 168 5.36 -15.27 18.75
C THR A 168 6.45 -14.56 19.55
N ASP A 169 7.72 -14.85 19.29
CA ASP A 169 8.82 -14.35 20.12
C ASP A 169 9.03 -12.83 20.02
N LYS A 170 8.62 -12.18 18.91
CA LYS A 170 8.97 -10.78 18.64
C LYS A 170 7.80 -9.82 18.54
N ILE A 171 6.60 -10.32 18.32
CA ILE A 171 5.44 -9.48 17.99
C ILE A 171 4.28 -9.70 18.96
N ILE A 172 3.98 -10.93 19.33
CA ILE A 172 2.81 -11.30 20.13
C ILE A 172 3.20 -11.60 21.58
N GLY A 173 4.40 -12.17 21.82
CA GLY A 173 4.87 -12.64 23.12
C GLY A 173 5.37 -11.57 24.09
#